data_bc31044c259ce070da24157af08ee2f2
#
_entry.id   bc31044c259ce070da24157af08ee2f2
#
_cell.length_a   1.000
_cell.length_b   1.000
_cell.length_c   1.000
_cell.angle_alpha   90.00
_cell.angle_beta   90.00
_cell.angle_gamma   90.00
#
_symmetry.space_group_name_H-M   'P 1'
#
loop_
_entity.id
_entity.type
_entity.pdbx_description
1 polymer ?
#
loop_
_entity_poly.entity_id
_entity_poly.type
_entity_poly.pdbx_seq_one_letter_code
_entity_poly.pdbx_strand_id
1 'polypeptide(L)' 'MVTGWQQIGGKWYYFNANGDMVTGWLQAEPGKWYYLYEDGSMAANTVIDGTYKVNESGQWVP' A
#
# COMPACT_ATOMS: atom_id res chain seq x y z
N MET A 1 -18.48 -7.79 2.08
CA MET A 1 -17.04 -7.93 2.29
C MET A 1 -16.31 -7.25 1.14
N VAL A 2 -15.36 -6.38 1.45
CA VAL A 2 -14.57 -5.71 0.41
C VAL A 2 -13.23 -6.40 0.25
N THR A 3 -12.71 -6.41 -0.97
CA THR A 3 -11.39 -6.93 -1.27
C THR A 3 -10.71 -5.98 -2.26
N GLY A 4 -9.38 -6.06 -2.32
CA GLY A 4 -8.60 -5.19 -3.20
C GLY A 4 -8.47 -3.78 -2.64
N TRP A 5 -8.15 -2.85 -3.53
CA TRP A 5 -7.92 -1.46 -3.15
C TRP A 5 -9.22 -0.74 -2.83
N GLN A 6 -9.24 -0.04 -1.70
CA GLN A 6 -10.38 0.79 -1.29
C GLN A 6 -9.87 2.15 -0.85
N GLN A 7 -10.51 3.22 -1.29
CA GLN A 7 -10.20 4.57 -0.85
C GLN A 7 -11.20 4.99 0.22
N ILE A 8 -10.70 5.24 1.43
CA ILE A 8 -11.53 5.60 2.57
C ILE A 8 -10.93 6.86 3.20
N GLY A 9 -11.72 7.91 3.28
CA GLY A 9 -11.27 9.16 3.90
C GLY A 9 -10.05 9.79 3.24
N GLY A 10 -9.90 9.61 1.92
CA GLY A 10 -8.78 10.16 1.16
C GLY A 10 -7.52 9.32 1.18
N LYS A 11 -7.56 8.18 1.87
CA LYS A 11 -6.40 7.28 1.95
C LYS A 11 -6.74 5.94 1.33
N TRP A 12 -5.72 5.28 0.75
CA TRP A 12 -5.90 3.99 0.12
C TRP A 12 -5.55 2.86 1.09
N TYR A 13 -6.38 1.82 1.07
CA TYR A 13 -6.20 0.61 1.87
C TYR A 13 -6.32 -0.58 0.95
N TYR A 14 -5.69 -1.68 1.32
CA TYR A 14 -5.79 -2.91 0.54
C TYR A 14 -6.30 -4.04 1.42
N PHE A 15 -7.31 -4.76 0.90
CA PHE A 15 -7.91 -5.89 1.60
C PHE A 15 -7.64 -7.16 0.80
N ASN A 16 -7.20 -8.22 1.48
CA ASN A 16 -6.89 -9.47 0.81
C ASN A 16 -8.18 -10.23 0.44
N ALA A 17 -8.03 -11.42 -0.14
CA ALA A 17 -9.17 -12.22 -0.59
C ALA A 17 -10.12 -12.61 0.54
N ASN A 18 -9.63 -12.63 1.78
CA ASN A 18 -10.44 -12.92 2.95
C ASN A 18 -11.12 -11.68 3.53
N GLY A 19 -10.86 -10.51 2.94
CA GLY A 19 -11.39 -9.26 3.44
C GLY A 19 -10.60 -8.63 4.58
N ASP A 20 -9.42 -9.15 4.88
CA ASP A 20 -8.55 -8.60 5.93
C ASP A 20 -7.69 -7.48 5.39
N MET A 21 -7.52 -6.42 6.20
CA MET A 21 -6.66 -5.30 5.83
C MET A 21 -5.20 -5.72 5.85
N VAL A 22 -4.49 -5.41 4.76
CA VAL A 22 -3.08 -5.72 4.63
C VAL A 22 -2.24 -4.55 5.12
N THR A 23 -1.14 -4.86 5.81
CA THR A 23 -0.16 -3.86 6.25
C THR A 23 1.24 -4.32 5.83
N GLY A 24 2.20 -3.39 5.81
CA GLY A 24 3.56 -3.69 5.39
C GLY A 24 3.69 -3.71 3.88
N TRP A 25 4.74 -4.39 3.38
CA TRP A 25 5.00 -4.47 1.95
C TRP A 25 4.00 -5.38 1.27
N LEU A 26 3.46 -4.92 0.15
CA LEU A 26 2.46 -5.66 -0.63
C LEU A 26 2.86 -5.65 -2.10
N GLN A 27 2.93 -6.83 -2.71
CA GLN A 27 3.05 -6.94 -4.15
C GLN A 27 1.65 -7.16 -4.73
N ALA A 28 0.98 -6.08 -5.09
CA ALA A 28 -0.37 -6.15 -5.62
C ALA A 28 -0.39 -6.66 -7.06
N GLU A 29 0.67 -6.36 -7.81
CA GLU A 29 0.85 -6.81 -9.19
C GLU A 29 2.30 -7.21 -9.38
N PRO A 30 2.59 -8.13 -10.34
CA PRO A 30 3.97 -8.50 -10.61
C PRO A 30 4.84 -7.27 -10.90
N GLY A 31 5.95 -7.15 -10.18
CA GLY A 31 6.87 -6.04 -10.34
C GLY A 31 6.45 -4.74 -9.70
N LYS A 32 5.32 -4.70 -9.01
CA LYS A 32 4.83 -3.48 -8.38
C LYS A 32 4.62 -3.69 -6.89
N TRP A 33 5.39 -2.96 -6.09
CA TRP A 33 5.35 -3.06 -4.64
C TRP A 33 4.77 -1.79 -4.05
N TYR A 34 3.95 -1.97 -3.00
CA TYR A 34 3.34 -0.88 -2.25
C TYR A 34 3.63 -1.09 -0.77
N TYR A 35 3.67 -0.01 0.00
CA TYR A 35 3.85 -0.10 1.43
C TYR A 35 2.62 0.46 2.14
N LEU A 36 2.12 -0.31 3.10
CA LEU A 36 0.95 0.08 3.91
C LEU A 36 1.40 0.21 5.35
N TYR A 37 1.12 1.36 5.95
CA TYR A 37 1.48 1.63 7.35
C TYR A 37 0.70 0.70 8.29
N GLU A 38 1.04 0.75 9.59
CA GLU A 38 0.39 -0.09 10.59
C GLU A 38 -1.12 0.13 10.66
N ASP A 39 -1.58 1.35 10.35
CA ASP A 39 -3.00 1.64 10.31
C ASP A 39 -3.67 1.21 9.01
N GLY A 40 -2.89 0.66 8.08
CA GLY A 40 -3.37 0.16 6.80
C GLY A 40 -3.33 1.19 5.68
N SER A 41 -3.01 2.45 5.95
CA SER A 41 -2.97 3.46 4.90
C SER A 41 -1.75 3.30 4.01
N MET A 42 -1.93 3.52 2.70
CA MET A 42 -0.86 3.39 1.73
C MET A 42 0.12 4.55 1.83
N ALA A 43 1.41 4.24 1.88
CA ALA A 43 2.46 5.25 1.80
C ALA A 43 2.57 5.76 0.35
N ALA A 44 2.73 7.06 0.18
CA ALA A 44 2.88 7.67 -1.14
C ALA A 44 3.76 8.90 -1.03
N ASN A 45 4.57 9.12 -2.05
CA ASN A 45 5.44 10.28 -2.15
C ASN A 45 6.31 10.46 -0.91
N THR A 46 6.88 9.36 -0.43
CA THR A 46 7.69 9.37 0.79
C THR A 46 8.78 8.29 0.68
N VAL A 47 9.62 8.22 1.72
CA VAL A 47 10.69 7.22 1.80
C VAL A 47 10.43 6.36 3.03
N ILE A 48 10.43 5.04 2.84
CA ILE A 48 10.22 4.07 3.91
C ILE A 48 11.58 3.64 4.45
N ASP A 49 11.74 3.74 5.77
CA ASP A 49 12.99 3.37 6.47
C ASP A 49 14.22 4.09 5.92
N GLY A 50 14.03 5.25 5.27
CA GLY A 50 15.13 6.01 4.71
C GLY A 50 15.77 5.38 3.48
N THR A 51 15.22 4.29 2.95
CA THR A 51 15.83 3.52 1.87
C THR A 51 14.89 3.30 0.68
N TYR A 52 13.63 3.03 0.96
CA TYR A 52 12.68 2.62 -0.08
C TYR A 52 11.76 3.77 -0.46
N LYS A 53 12.03 4.34 -1.62
CA LYS A 53 11.24 5.48 -2.10
C LYS A 53 9.99 4.98 -2.81
N VAL A 54 8.84 5.54 -2.44
CA VAL A 54 7.58 5.30 -3.15
C VAL A 54 7.12 6.58 -3.81
N ASN A 55 6.56 6.46 -5.01
CA ASN A 55 6.11 7.61 -5.77
C ASN A 55 4.72 8.06 -5.30
N GLU A 56 4.15 9.06 -5.97
CA GLU A 56 2.84 9.60 -5.59
C GLU A 56 1.71 8.59 -5.75
N SER A 57 1.91 7.56 -6.56
CA SER A 57 0.95 6.47 -6.72
C SER A 57 1.14 5.36 -5.69
N GLY A 58 2.13 5.50 -4.82
CA GLY A 58 2.42 4.52 -3.78
C GLY A 58 3.30 3.37 -4.23
N GLN A 59 3.75 3.37 -5.48
CA GLN A 59 4.60 2.30 -6.01
C GLN A 59 6.06 2.53 -5.62
N TRP A 60 6.71 1.45 -5.18
CA TRP A 60 8.15 1.50 -4.90
C TRP A 60 8.92 1.77 -6.20
N VAL A 61 9.83 2.72 -6.14
CA VAL A 61 10.73 3.05 -7.26
C VAL A 61 12.15 2.78 -6.81
N PRO A 62 12.84 1.84 -7.50
CA PRO A 62 14.22 1.50 -7.16
C PRO A 62 15.21 2.60 -7.53
#